data_0f4d51d3df7b0f3e8043d32c9b95b443
#
_entry.id   0f4d51d3df7b0f3e8043d32c9b95b443
#
_cell.length_a   1.000
_cell.length_b   1.000
_cell.length_c   1.000
_cell.angle_alpha   90.00
_cell.angle_beta   90.00
_cell.angle_gamma   90.00
#
_symmetry.space_group_name_H-M   'P 1'
#
loop_
_entity.id
_entity.type
_entity.pdbx_description
1 polymer ?
#
loop_
_entity_poly.entity_id
_entity_poly.type
_entity_poly.pdbx_seq_one_letter_code
_entity_poly.pdbx_strand_id
1 'polypeptide(L)'
;EFNVDTATVQWITTIYLLVVAATMPLSSYLNRRFKHRTLFLAAVALAVLGSLIMIVGHAFPVILIARVIQGMGSGVATPLMINIILEQSPKSKVGRLMGVGSLVITVAPAIGPTVGGAVSSILPWRAIFVIVIPIILLVSLPVGLKCVEQHRPTEEARLNSLQFVSIVLALCGLVMFLN
;
A
#
# COMPACT_ATOMS: atom_id res chain seq x y z
N GLU A 1 15.32 20.59 -1.67
CA GLU A 1 15.49 20.48 -0.21
C GLU A 1 16.57 19.48 0.21
N PHE A 2 16.85 18.43 -0.58
CA PHE A 2 17.79 17.36 -0.19
C PHE A 2 19.14 17.43 -0.92
N ASN A 3 19.39 18.42 -1.77
CA ASN A 3 20.60 18.54 -2.60
C ASN A 3 20.95 17.25 -3.38
N VAL A 4 19.95 16.50 -3.81
CA VAL A 4 20.07 15.25 -4.57
C VAL A 4 19.63 15.47 -6.01
N ASP A 5 20.24 14.71 -6.93
CA ASP A 5 19.92 14.75 -8.35
C ASP A 5 18.51 14.20 -8.63
N THR A 6 17.91 14.64 -9.73
CA THR A 6 16.56 14.25 -10.16
C THR A 6 16.43 12.73 -10.30
N ALA A 7 17.46 12.05 -10.79
CA ALA A 7 17.52 10.60 -10.85
C ALA A 7 17.40 9.95 -9.45
N THR A 8 18.04 10.55 -8.45
CA THR A 8 17.96 10.07 -7.06
C THR A 8 16.57 10.27 -6.46
N VAL A 9 15.86 11.33 -6.82
CA VAL A 9 14.47 11.58 -6.37
C VAL A 9 13.50 10.54 -6.92
N GLN A 10 13.72 10.03 -8.12
CA GLN A 10 12.88 8.98 -8.71
C GLN A 10 12.88 7.70 -7.87
N TRP A 11 13.96 7.41 -7.14
CA TRP A 11 14.01 6.27 -6.22
C TRP A 11 12.93 6.27 -5.15
N ILE A 12 12.41 7.44 -4.77
CA ILE A 12 11.29 7.56 -3.81
C ILE A 12 10.03 6.84 -4.34
N THR A 13 9.76 6.95 -5.62
CA THR A 13 8.62 6.28 -6.26
C THR A 13 8.95 4.84 -6.62
N THR A 14 10.14 4.60 -7.16
CA THR A 14 10.60 3.27 -7.59
C THR A 14 10.62 2.28 -6.42
N ILE A 15 11.21 2.67 -5.28
CA ILE A 15 11.28 1.79 -4.10
C ILE A 15 9.90 1.48 -3.53
N TYR A 16 8.99 2.46 -3.52
CA TYR A 16 7.61 2.25 -3.11
C TYR A 16 6.92 1.21 -4.00
N LEU A 17 6.96 1.38 -5.31
CA LEU A 17 6.33 0.46 -6.27
C LEU A 17 6.95 -0.94 -6.22
N LEU A 18 8.28 -1.03 -6.08
CA LEU A 18 9.00 -2.29 -5.92
C LEU A 18 8.51 -3.05 -4.68
N VAL A 19 8.43 -2.35 -3.54
CA VAL A 19 7.97 -2.96 -2.28
C VAL A 19 6.50 -3.37 -2.37
N VAL A 20 5.63 -2.56 -2.98
CA VAL A 20 4.24 -2.94 -3.25
C VAL A 20 4.18 -4.23 -4.05
N ALA A 21 4.91 -4.31 -5.18
CA ALA A 21 4.93 -5.48 -6.04
C ALA A 21 5.50 -6.72 -5.34
N ALA A 22 6.55 -6.57 -4.53
CA ALA A 22 7.15 -7.66 -3.74
C ALA A 22 6.23 -8.14 -2.61
N THR A 23 5.41 -7.24 -2.04
CA THR A 23 4.52 -7.57 -0.91
C THR A 23 3.21 -8.23 -1.37
N MET A 24 2.75 -7.99 -2.60
CA MET A 24 1.52 -8.58 -3.13
C MET A 24 1.47 -10.12 -3.06
N PRO A 25 2.49 -10.88 -3.49
CA PRO A 25 2.50 -12.33 -3.35
C PRO A 25 2.47 -12.78 -1.89
N LEU A 26 3.19 -12.06 -1.01
CA LEU A 26 3.19 -12.33 0.43
C LEU A 26 1.80 -12.11 1.05
N SER A 27 1.06 -11.12 0.56
CA SER A 27 -0.30 -10.83 1.01
C SER A 27 -1.25 -12.01 0.77
N SER A 28 -1.09 -12.75 -0.32
CA SER A 28 -1.89 -13.96 -0.58
C SER A 28 -1.71 -15.02 0.50
N TYR A 29 -0.49 -15.20 0.99
CA TYR A 29 -0.20 -16.08 2.12
C TYR A 29 -0.78 -15.54 3.44
N LEU A 30 -0.59 -14.24 3.70
CA LEU A 30 -1.08 -13.57 4.90
C LEU A 30 -2.60 -13.66 5.01
N ASN A 31 -3.32 -13.49 3.90
CA ASN A 31 -4.78 -13.58 3.84
C ASN A 31 -5.31 -14.99 4.18
N ARG A 32 -4.54 -16.03 3.91
CA ARG A 32 -4.90 -17.41 4.31
C ARG A 32 -4.62 -17.71 5.77
N ARG A 33 -3.66 -17.00 6.39
CA ARG A 33 -3.21 -17.28 7.76
C ARG A 33 -3.82 -16.36 8.80
N PHE A 34 -4.10 -15.11 8.47
CA PHE A 34 -4.55 -14.09 9.40
C PHE A 34 -5.97 -13.63 9.06
N LYS A 35 -6.69 -13.14 10.08
CA LYS A 35 -8.02 -12.55 9.91
C LYS A 35 -7.93 -11.26 9.09
N HIS A 36 -8.88 -11.03 8.20
CA HIS A 36 -8.93 -9.83 7.35
C HIS A 36 -8.86 -8.53 8.17
N ARG A 37 -9.53 -8.49 9.32
CA ARG A 37 -9.48 -7.33 10.22
C ARG A 37 -8.07 -7.06 10.76
N THR A 38 -7.31 -8.10 11.10
CA THR A 38 -5.92 -7.95 11.57
C THR A 38 -5.02 -7.43 10.46
N LEU A 39 -5.17 -7.95 9.24
CA LEU A 39 -4.41 -7.48 8.08
C LEU A 39 -4.77 -6.05 7.70
N PHE A 40 -6.05 -5.69 7.77
CA PHE A 40 -6.51 -4.33 7.54
C PHE A 40 -5.87 -3.36 8.54
N LEU A 41 -5.90 -3.70 9.85
CA LEU A 41 -5.27 -2.88 10.88
C LEU A 41 -3.75 -2.76 10.69
N ALA A 42 -3.08 -3.85 10.32
CA ALA A 42 -1.66 -3.84 10.03
C ALA A 42 -1.33 -2.95 8.82
N ALA A 43 -2.11 -3.02 7.73
CA ALA A 43 -1.94 -2.17 6.56
C ALA A 43 -2.14 -0.69 6.89
N VAL A 44 -3.18 -0.36 7.65
CA VAL A 44 -3.46 1.01 8.13
C VAL A 44 -2.32 1.51 9.03
N ALA A 45 -1.86 0.68 9.98
CA ALA A 45 -0.76 1.04 10.87
C ALA A 45 0.54 1.32 10.09
N LEU A 46 0.88 0.49 9.10
CA LEU A 46 2.05 0.70 8.24
C LEU A 46 1.92 1.99 7.41
N ALA A 47 0.73 2.27 6.86
CA ALA A 47 0.49 3.50 6.10
C ALA A 47 0.64 4.74 6.98
N VAL A 48 0.09 4.72 8.19
CA VAL A 48 0.19 5.84 9.16
C VAL A 48 1.63 6.01 9.64
N LEU A 49 2.31 4.92 10.04
CA LEU A 49 3.71 4.96 10.48
C LEU A 49 4.63 5.51 9.40
N GLY A 50 4.51 5.02 8.16
CA GLY A 50 5.28 5.55 7.04
C GLY A 50 5.00 7.03 6.77
N SER A 51 3.73 7.46 6.90
CA SER A 51 3.35 8.87 6.74
C SER A 51 3.90 9.75 7.86
N LEU A 52 3.92 9.28 9.10
CA LEU A 52 4.55 9.99 10.22
C LEU A 52 6.06 10.15 10.02
N ILE A 53 6.74 9.10 9.57
CA ILE A 53 8.17 9.16 9.25
C ILE A 53 8.43 10.16 8.12
N MET A 54 7.54 10.26 7.10
CA MET A 54 7.65 11.26 6.03
C MET A 54 7.53 12.70 6.54
N ILE A 55 6.71 12.94 7.56
CA ILE A 55 6.55 14.29 8.16
C ILE A 55 7.81 14.69 8.93
N VAL A 56 8.36 13.76 9.74
CA VAL A 56 9.48 14.04 10.63
C VAL A 56 10.84 13.88 9.94
N GLY A 57 10.91 13.09 8.86
CA GLY A 57 12.15 12.76 8.17
C GLY A 57 12.79 13.96 7.46
N HIS A 58 14.05 14.26 7.80
CA HIS A 58 14.83 15.34 7.18
C HIS A 58 15.95 14.79 6.28
N ALA A 59 16.29 13.51 6.39
CA ALA A 59 17.31 12.86 5.59
C ALA A 59 16.69 12.01 4.48
N PHE A 60 17.27 12.03 3.28
CA PHE A 60 16.80 11.24 2.14
C PHE A 60 16.66 9.73 2.44
N PRO A 61 17.62 9.06 3.13
CA PRO A 61 17.46 7.64 3.49
C PRO A 61 16.25 7.37 4.39
N VAL A 62 15.90 8.30 5.28
CA VAL A 62 14.71 8.17 6.16
C VAL A 62 13.43 8.19 5.34
N ILE A 63 13.39 9.00 4.28
CA ILE A 63 12.26 9.04 3.35
C ILE A 63 12.13 7.73 2.58
N LEU A 64 13.24 7.13 2.15
CA LEU A 64 13.21 5.82 1.49
C LEU A 64 12.67 4.72 2.43
N ILE A 65 13.08 4.73 3.70
CA ILE A 65 12.55 3.80 4.71
C ILE A 65 11.05 4.00 4.89
N ALA A 66 10.59 5.26 4.97
CA ALA A 66 9.16 5.57 5.05
C ALA A 66 8.39 5.01 3.84
N ARG A 67 8.94 5.12 2.63
CA ARG A 67 8.36 4.56 1.40
C ARG A 67 8.30 3.04 1.41
N VAL A 68 9.33 2.38 1.94
CA VAL A 68 9.30 0.92 2.14
C VAL A 68 8.14 0.53 3.05
N ILE A 69 7.99 1.19 4.20
CA ILE A 69 6.92 0.91 5.15
C ILE A 69 5.54 1.16 4.53
N GLN A 70 5.35 2.28 3.82
CA GLN A 70 4.10 2.57 3.09
C GLN A 70 3.81 1.54 1.99
N GLY A 71 4.85 1.13 1.24
CA GLY A 71 4.74 0.12 0.19
C GLY A 71 4.29 -1.25 0.72
N MET A 72 4.80 -1.67 1.88
CA MET A 72 4.34 -2.89 2.56
C MET A 72 2.85 -2.79 2.92
N GLY A 73 2.40 -1.68 3.49
CA GLY A 73 1.00 -1.45 3.81
C GLY A 73 0.09 -1.53 2.57
N SER A 74 0.45 -0.85 1.50
CA SER A 74 -0.29 -0.84 0.23
C SER A 74 -0.30 -2.20 -0.46
N GLY A 75 0.84 -2.92 -0.43
CA GLY A 75 0.97 -4.26 -1.01
C GLY A 75 0.10 -5.31 -0.30
N VAL A 76 -0.19 -5.11 0.98
CA VAL A 76 -1.16 -5.94 1.73
C VAL A 76 -2.59 -5.49 1.47
N ALA A 77 -2.86 -4.18 1.45
CA ALA A 77 -4.21 -3.63 1.34
C ALA A 77 -4.92 -3.97 0.02
N THR A 78 -4.19 -3.96 -1.11
CA THR A 78 -4.79 -4.18 -2.44
C THR A 78 -5.36 -5.58 -2.62
N PRO A 79 -4.61 -6.69 -2.38
CA PRO A 79 -5.18 -8.03 -2.44
C PRO A 79 -6.21 -8.30 -1.34
N LEU A 80 -6.05 -7.70 -0.16
CA LEU A 80 -7.01 -7.81 0.93
C LEU A 80 -8.38 -7.24 0.52
N MET A 81 -8.43 -6.10 -0.15
CA MET A 81 -9.68 -5.51 -0.67
C MET A 81 -10.38 -6.48 -1.63
N ILE A 82 -9.65 -7.10 -2.55
CA ILE A 82 -10.19 -8.07 -3.50
C ILE A 82 -10.80 -9.27 -2.75
N ASN A 83 -10.08 -9.81 -1.77
CA ASN A 83 -10.55 -10.96 -0.99
C ASN A 83 -11.80 -10.62 -0.16
N ILE A 84 -11.85 -9.45 0.48
CA ILE A 84 -13.03 -8.98 1.20
C ILE A 84 -14.25 -8.89 0.27
N ILE A 85 -14.09 -8.33 -0.94
CA ILE A 85 -15.18 -8.25 -1.91
C ILE A 85 -15.65 -9.63 -2.32
N LEU A 86 -14.75 -10.57 -2.59
CA LEU A 86 -15.09 -11.93 -3.02
C LEU A 86 -15.80 -12.73 -1.93
N GLU A 87 -15.41 -12.58 -0.68
CA GLU A 87 -15.90 -13.39 0.43
C GLU A 87 -17.15 -12.81 1.11
N GLN A 88 -17.22 -11.47 1.23
CA GLN A 88 -18.28 -10.81 2.00
C GLN A 88 -19.41 -10.25 1.13
N SER A 89 -19.26 -10.26 -0.20
CA SER A 89 -20.28 -9.68 -1.08
C SER A 89 -21.21 -10.76 -1.63
N PRO A 90 -22.54 -10.45 -1.77
CA PRO A 90 -23.47 -11.32 -2.48
C PRO A 90 -22.97 -11.58 -3.92
N LYS A 91 -23.07 -12.83 -4.40
CA LYS A 91 -22.58 -13.23 -5.73
C LYS A 91 -23.09 -12.34 -6.86
N SER A 92 -24.32 -11.83 -6.76
CA SER A 92 -24.93 -10.92 -7.74
C SER A 92 -24.28 -9.52 -7.78
N LYS A 93 -23.53 -9.11 -6.74
CA LYS A 93 -22.92 -7.79 -6.63
C LYS A 93 -21.40 -7.81 -6.75
N VAL A 94 -20.77 -8.98 -6.73
CA VAL A 94 -19.30 -9.12 -6.78
C VAL A 94 -18.72 -8.40 -7.99
N GLY A 95 -19.26 -8.63 -9.20
CA GLY A 95 -18.75 -7.99 -10.42
C GLY A 95 -18.80 -6.45 -10.37
N ARG A 96 -19.90 -5.89 -9.84
CA ARG A 96 -20.03 -4.44 -9.68
C ARG A 96 -19.03 -3.88 -8.66
N LEU A 97 -18.88 -4.53 -7.52
CA LEU A 97 -17.97 -4.10 -6.47
C LEU A 97 -16.50 -4.24 -6.89
N MET A 98 -16.15 -5.31 -7.61
CA MET A 98 -14.84 -5.47 -8.23
C MET A 98 -14.56 -4.38 -9.25
N GLY A 99 -15.54 -4.01 -10.09
CA GLY A 99 -15.42 -2.90 -11.03
C GLY A 99 -15.14 -1.57 -10.34
N VAL A 100 -15.88 -1.26 -9.28
CA VAL A 100 -15.66 -0.04 -8.46
C VAL A 100 -14.27 -0.07 -7.79
N GLY A 101 -13.89 -1.19 -7.19
CA GLY A 101 -12.58 -1.35 -6.57
C GLY A 101 -11.43 -1.17 -7.57
N SER A 102 -11.54 -1.76 -8.76
CA SER A 102 -10.55 -1.61 -9.83
C SER A 102 -10.46 -0.17 -10.34
N LEU A 103 -11.60 0.53 -10.46
CA LEU A 103 -11.61 1.95 -10.80
C LEU A 103 -10.84 2.78 -9.78
N VAL A 104 -11.07 2.57 -8.49
CA VAL A 104 -10.35 3.30 -7.42
C VAL A 104 -8.84 3.06 -7.53
N ILE A 105 -8.40 1.81 -7.70
CA ILE A 105 -6.98 1.45 -7.83
C ILE A 105 -6.35 2.12 -9.06
N THR A 106 -7.07 2.20 -10.17
CA THR A 106 -6.55 2.74 -11.44
C THR A 106 -6.56 4.27 -11.46
N VAL A 107 -7.62 4.88 -10.95
CA VAL A 107 -7.83 6.34 -11.00
C VAL A 107 -6.98 7.07 -9.94
N ALA A 108 -6.78 6.47 -8.78
CA ALA A 108 -6.02 7.10 -7.70
C ALA A 108 -4.58 7.47 -8.11
N PRO A 109 -3.78 6.60 -8.75
CA PRO A 109 -2.45 6.97 -9.26
C PRO A 109 -2.47 8.05 -10.35
N ALA A 110 -3.52 8.09 -11.17
CA ALA A 110 -3.65 9.09 -12.23
C ALA A 110 -3.94 10.50 -11.66
N ILE A 111 -4.77 10.58 -10.62
CA ILE A 111 -5.12 11.84 -9.95
C ILE A 111 -4.03 12.27 -8.96
N GLY A 112 -3.30 11.32 -8.38
CA GLY A 112 -2.29 11.56 -7.34
C GLY A 112 -1.30 12.67 -7.67
N PRO A 113 -0.60 12.65 -8.81
CA PRO A 113 0.34 13.70 -9.18
C PRO A 113 -0.30 15.09 -9.32
N THR A 114 -1.52 15.15 -9.86
CA THR A 114 -2.25 16.41 -10.04
C THR A 114 -2.62 17.03 -8.69
N VAL A 115 -3.20 16.24 -7.79
CA VAL A 115 -3.55 16.67 -6.42
C VAL A 115 -2.29 16.99 -5.63
N GLY A 116 -1.28 16.13 -5.71
CA GLY A 116 0.01 16.34 -5.04
C GLY A 116 0.70 17.63 -5.52
N GLY A 117 0.70 17.89 -6.82
CA GLY A 117 1.23 19.12 -7.40
C GLY A 117 0.45 20.36 -6.96
N ALA A 118 -0.88 20.31 -6.97
CA ALA A 118 -1.74 21.41 -6.53
C ALA A 118 -1.53 21.72 -5.03
N VAL A 119 -1.43 20.72 -4.18
CA VAL A 119 -1.14 20.94 -2.74
C VAL A 119 0.26 21.49 -2.55
N SER A 120 1.25 20.96 -3.26
CA SER A 120 2.66 21.40 -3.14
C SER A 120 2.92 22.80 -3.70
N SER A 121 2.03 23.34 -4.53
CA SER A 121 2.12 24.72 -5.00
C SER A 121 1.73 25.77 -3.94
N ILE A 122 0.95 25.36 -2.93
CA ILE A 122 0.42 26.25 -1.89
C ILE A 122 1.04 25.94 -0.53
N LEU A 123 1.30 24.65 -0.26
CA LEU A 123 1.77 24.15 1.02
C LEU A 123 3.07 23.33 0.85
N PRO A 124 3.90 23.20 1.88
CA PRO A 124 5.02 22.27 1.87
C PRO A 124 4.55 20.86 1.52
N TRP A 125 5.30 20.10 0.73
CA TRP A 125 4.94 18.74 0.32
C TRP A 125 4.61 17.79 1.50
N ARG A 126 5.18 18.04 2.67
CA ARG A 126 4.88 17.31 3.92
C ARG A 126 3.44 17.50 4.38
N ALA A 127 2.78 18.59 4.01
CA ALA A 127 1.39 18.84 4.36
C ALA A 127 0.44 17.77 3.79
N ILE A 128 0.80 17.15 2.67
CA ILE A 128 0.03 16.04 2.09
C ILE A 128 -0.15 14.92 3.12
N PHE A 129 0.91 14.55 3.83
CA PHE A 129 0.86 13.47 4.83
C PHE A 129 0.11 13.90 6.09
N VAL A 130 0.19 15.16 6.47
CA VAL A 130 -0.58 15.73 7.58
C VAL A 130 -2.09 15.69 7.29
N ILE A 131 -2.48 15.87 6.03
CA ILE A 131 -3.90 15.78 5.60
C ILE A 131 -4.34 14.30 5.49
N VAL A 132 -3.50 13.43 4.96
CA VAL A 132 -3.83 12.03 4.71
C VAL A 132 -4.00 11.23 6.00
N ILE A 133 -3.18 11.48 7.04
CA ILE A 133 -3.26 10.74 8.30
C ILE A 133 -4.64 10.87 8.97
N PRO A 134 -5.22 12.06 9.17
CA PRO A 134 -6.57 12.20 9.71
C PRO A 134 -7.64 11.49 8.87
N ILE A 135 -7.53 11.53 7.54
CA ILE A 135 -8.46 10.85 6.65
C ILE A 135 -8.39 9.33 6.87
N ILE A 136 -7.19 8.76 6.97
CA ILE A 136 -7.03 7.34 7.26
C ILE A 136 -7.60 6.98 8.63
N LEU A 137 -7.30 7.76 9.67
CA LEU A 137 -7.70 7.47 11.04
C LEU A 137 -9.20 7.71 11.29
N LEU A 138 -9.77 8.77 10.73
CA LEU A 138 -11.16 9.17 11.00
C LEU A 138 -12.16 8.53 10.04
N VAL A 139 -11.74 8.17 8.82
CA VAL A 139 -12.63 7.59 7.80
C VAL A 139 -12.33 6.11 7.60
N SER A 140 -11.09 5.77 7.20
CA SER A 140 -10.76 4.39 6.84
C SER A 140 -10.79 3.45 8.04
N LEU A 141 -10.26 3.86 9.18
CA LEU A 141 -10.20 3.02 10.37
C LEU A 141 -11.60 2.66 10.92
N PRO A 142 -12.52 3.61 11.18
CA PRO A 142 -13.85 3.29 11.71
C PRO A 142 -14.69 2.49 10.72
N VAL A 143 -14.62 2.84 9.42
CA VAL A 143 -15.36 2.12 8.37
C VAL A 143 -14.83 0.69 8.24
N GLY A 144 -13.52 0.50 8.19
CA GLY A 144 -12.92 -0.83 8.11
C GLY A 144 -13.20 -1.69 9.35
N LEU A 145 -13.18 -1.11 10.55
CA LEU A 145 -13.51 -1.83 11.78
C LEU A 145 -14.97 -2.29 11.84
N LYS A 146 -15.90 -1.55 11.22
CA LYS A 146 -17.33 -1.90 11.17
C LYS A 146 -17.66 -2.83 10.02
N CYS A 147 -17.02 -2.66 8.86
CA CYS A 147 -17.40 -3.35 7.63
C CYS A 147 -16.58 -4.61 7.36
N VAL A 148 -15.36 -4.72 7.91
CA VAL A 148 -14.54 -5.90 7.71
C VAL A 148 -14.89 -6.96 8.75
N GLU A 149 -15.64 -7.98 8.31
CA GLU A 149 -15.98 -9.13 9.15
C GLU A 149 -14.76 -10.00 9.44
N GLN A 150 -14.79 -10.66 10.61
CA GLN A 150 -13.74 -11.60 11.00
C GLN A 150 -14.01 -12.97 10.34
N HIS A 151 -13.62 -13.12 9.07
CA HIS A 151 -13.56 -14.46 8.50
C HIS A 151 -12.36 -15.22 9.09
N ARG A 152 -12.56 -16.46 9.48
CA ARG A 152 -11.47 -17.32 9.99
C ARG A 152 -10.66 -17.81 8.81
N PRO A 153 -9.33 -17.79 8.89
CA PRO A 153 -8.50 -18.43 7.86
C PRO A 153 -8.84 -19.93 7.82
N THR A 154 -9.08 -20.41 6.62
CA THR A 154 -9.64 -21.76 6.40
C THR A 154 -8.57 -22.82 6.17
N GLU A 155 -7.30 -22.45 5.98
CA GLU A 155 -6.25 -23.40 5.60
C GLU A 155 -4.90 -23.11 6.30
N GLU A 156 -4.15 -24.17 6.60
CA GLU A 156 -2.72 -24.09 6.91
C GLU A 156 -1.94 -23.75 5.64
N ALA A 157 -1.82 -22.48 5.34
CA ALA A 157 -1.01 -22.03 4.21
C ALA A 157 0.48 -22.23 4.51
N ARG A 158 1.18 -22.98 3.67
CA ARG A 158 2.64 -23.08 3.69
C ARG A 158 3.22 -22.05 2.73
N LEU A 159 4.09 -21.21 3.24
CA LEU A 159 4.84 -20.26 2.43
C LEU A 159 5.94 -21.05 1.69
N ASN A 160 5.87 -21.09 0.37
CA ASN A 160 7.00 -21.59 -0.40
C ASN A 160 8.04 -20.46 -0.49
N SER A 161 8.96 -20.46 0.49
CA SER A 161 10.01 -19.43 0.61
C SER A 161 10.85 -19.28 -0.66
N LEU A 162 11.04 -20.37 -1.39
CA LEU A 162 11.81 -20.36 -2.64
C LEU A 162 11.09 -19.56 -3.74
N GLN A 163 9.77 -19.76 -3.89
CA GLN A 163 8.97 -18.99 -4.85
C GLN A 163 8.92 -17.51 -4.49
N PHE A 164 8.76 -17.20 -3.21
CA PHE A 164 8.75 -15.81 -2.74
C PHE A 164 10.07 -15.10 -3.04
N VAL A 165 11.20 -15.71 -2.68
CA VAL A 165 12.53 -15.17 -2.94
C VAL A 165 12.78 -15.01 -4.44
N SER A 166 12.37 -15.98 -5.27
CA SER A 166 12.51 -15.90 -6.73
C SER A 166 11.74 -14.72 -7.32
N ILE A 167 10.53 -14.47 -6.85
CA ILE A 167 9.70 -13.33 -7.31
C ILE A 167 10.35 -12.00 -6.92
N VAL A 168 10.82 -11.89 -5.68
CA VAL A 168 11.49 -10.67 -5.20
C VAL A 168 12.78 -10.41 -6.00
N LEU A 169 13.59 -11.43 -6.22
CA LEU A 169 14.83 -11.32 -7.01
C LEU A 169 14.54 -10.95 -8.46
N ALA A 170 13.52 -11.54 -9.08
CA ALA A 170 13.12 -11.20 -10.45
C ALA A 170 12.65 -9.75 -10.56
N LEU A 171 11.87 -9.26 -9.60
CA LEU A 171 11.43 -7.87 -9.57
C LEU A 171 12.59 -6.90 -9.34
N CYS A 172 13.50 -7.21 -8.42
CA CYS A 172 14.69 -6.39 -8.19
C CYS A 172 15.58 -6.36 -9.44
N GLY A 173 15.80 -7.52 -10.08
CA GLY A 173 16.58 -7.61 -11.31
C GLY A 173 15.97 -6.83 -12.46
N LEU A 174 14.64 -6.90 -12.62
CA LEU A 174 13.93 -6.14 -13.64
C LEU A 174 14.07 -4.62 -13.42
N VAL A 175 13.91 -4.16 -12.18
CA VAL A 175 14.05 -2.74 -11.83
C VAL A 175 15.48 -2.26 -12.07
N MET A 176 16.51 -3.07 -11.71
CA MET A 176 17.90 -2.72 -11.96
C MET A 176 18.28 -2.75 -13.45
N PHE A 177 17.58 -3.54 -14.25
CA PHE A 177 17.79 -3.58 -15.71
C PHE A 177 17.16 -2.38 -16.43
N LEU A 178 16.06 -1.85 -15.91
CA LEU A 178 15.33 -0.72 -16.51
C LEU A 178 15.81 0.67 -16.04
N ASN A 179 16.71 0.72 -15.07
CA ASN A 179 17.21 1.96 -14.47
C ASN A 179 18.68 2.20 -14.81
#